data_83d44b0604fb804bc8ce8957bfcf0c84
#
_entry.id   83d44b0604fb804bc8ce8957bfcf0c84
#
_cell.length_a   1.000
_cell.length_b   1.000
_cell.length_c   1.000
_cell.angle_alpha   90.00
_cell.angle_beta   90.00
_cell.angle_gamma   90.00
#
_symmetry.space_group_name_H-M   'P 1'
#
loop_
_entity.id
_entity.type
_entity.pdbx_description
1 polymer ?
#
loop_
_entity_poly.entity_id
_entity_poly.type
_entity_poly.pdbx_seq_one_letter_code
_entity_poly.pdbx_strand_id
1 'polypeptide(L)'
;MNAVQYIEDAGCLTEDTIIVTHDSVRPFVTYRIIEENIRYAKECGACDTVIPASDTIVESRDGSFISNIPERKMMYQGQTPQSFKAKKLREIYKSLTEEERGILTDACKIYVLKNEPVHLVEGDVSNIKITYPHDLRVAEAILGGSRTC
;
A
#
# COMPACT_ATOMS: atom_id res chain seq x y z
N MET A 1 2.42 -14.21 -2.43
CA MET A 1 3.63 -15.00 -2.01
C MET A 1 4.28 -15.79 -3.14
N ASN A 2 3.55 -16.17 -4.20
CA ASN A 2 4.11 -16.95 -5.33
C ASN A 2 5.29 -16.25 -6.02
N ALA A 3 5.25 -14.92 -6.18
CA ALA A 3 6.37 -14.16 -6.77
C ALA A 3 7.65 -14.25 -5.92
N VAL A 4 7.53 -14.19 -4.58
CA VAL A 4 8.70 -14.33 -3.67
C VAL A 4 9.28 -15.73 -3.78
N GLN A 5 8.43 -16.75 -3.84
CA GLN A 5 8.88 -18.13 -4.01
C GLN A 5 9.62 -18.32 -5.34
N TYR A 6 9.07 -17.77 -6.43
CA TYR A 6 9.72 -17.82 -7.74
C TYR A 6 11.12 -17.18 -7.75
N ILE A 7 11.27 -16.00 -7.10
CA ILE A 7 12.56 -15.31 -6.97
C ILE A 7 13.56 -16.15 -6.16
N GLU A 8 13.08 -16.84 -5.12
CA GLU A 8 13.88 -17.75 -4.32
C GLU A 8 14.36 -18.96 -5.14
N ASP A 9 13.42 -19.63 -5.81
CA ASP A 9 13.70 -20.81 -6.64
C ASP A 9 14.67 -20.49 -7.78
N ALA A 10 14.64 -19.25 -8.29
CA ALA A 10 15.58 -18.74 -9.27
C ALA A 10 16.96 -18.35 -8.67
N GLY A 11 17.16 -18.49 -7.36
CA GLY A 11 18.41 -18.13 -6.67
C GLY A 11 18.67 -16.60 -6.59
N CYS A 12 17.65 -15.77 -6.85
CA CYS A 12 17.77 -14.31 -6.90
C CYS A 12 17.34 -13.62 -5.59
N LEU A 13 16.91 -14.37 -4.56
CA LEU A 13 16.48 -13.83 -3.29
C LEU A 13 17.68 -13.55 -2.38
N THR A 14 18.04 -12.28 -2.23
CA THR A 14 19.12 -11.80 -1.36
C THR A 14 18.58 -11.00 -0.18
N GLU A 15 19.46 -10.58 0.75
CA GLU A 15 19.10 -9.66 1.84
C GLU A 15 18.66 -8.29 1.33
N ASP A 16 19.17 -7.88 0.18
CA ASP A 16 18.89 -6.58 -0.44
C ASP A 16 17.74 -6.60 -1.45
N THR A 17 17.14 -7.79 -1.68
CA THR A 17 16.02 -7.92 -2.62
C THR A 17 14.80 -7.17 -2.07
N ILE A 18 14.35 -6.14 -2.80
CA ILE A 18 13.14 -5.38 -2.51
C ILE A 18 12.04 -5.81 -3.47
N ILE A 19 10.86 -6.07 -2.93
CA ILE A 19 9.63 -6.26 -3.70
C ILE A 19 8.81 -4.99 -3.60
N VAL A 20 8.40 -4.49 -4.75
CA VAL A 20 7.48 -3.37 -4.89
C VAL A 20 6.17 -3.92 -5.46
N THR A 21 5.08 -3.77 -4.73
CA THR A 21 3.74 -4.15 -5.17
C THR A 21 2.95 -2.91 -5.54
N HIS A 22 2.30 -2.93 -6.70
CA HIS A 22 1.54 -1.77 -7.17
C HIS A 22 0.24 -2.20 -7.85
N ASP A 23 -0.84 -1.47 -7.58
CA ASP A 23 -2.13 -1.65 -8.25
C ASP A 23 -1.99 -1.25 -9.73
N SER A 24 -2.22 -2.17 -10.65
CA SER A 24 -2.19 -1.89 -12.11
C SER A 24 -3.19 -0.81 -12.55
N VAL A 25 -4.17 -0.51 -11.70
CA VAL A 25 -5.20 0.51 -11.91
C VAL A 25 -4.88 1.87 -11.27
N ARG A 26 -3.62 2.13 -10.87
CA ARG A 26 -3.11 3.45 -10.43
C ARG A 26 -2.06 4.00 -11.40
N PRO A 27 -2.48 4.54 -12.54
CA PRO A 27 -1.56 4.93 -13.60
C PRO A 27 -0.75 6.20 -13.31
N PHE A 28 -1.06 6.94 -12.24
CA PHE A 28 -0.46 8.24 -11.93
C PHE A 28 0.58 8.18 -10.81
N VAL A 29 1.15 7.00 -10.54
CA VAL A 29 2.27 6.88 -9.61
C VAL A 29 3.46 7.69 -10.14
N THR A 30 4.06 8.51 -9.26
CA THR A 30 5.21 9.35 -9.62
C THR A 30 6.53 8.64 -9.36
N TYR A 31 7.59 9.08 -10.06
CA TYR A 31 8.95 8.58 -9.83
C TYR A 31 9.38 8.77 -8.36
N ARG A 32 9.07 9.93 -7.75
CA ARG A 32 9.34 10.22 -6.34
C ARG A 32 8.77 9.14 -5.41
N ILE A 33 7.50 8.78 -5.61
CA ILE A 33 6.82 7.78 -4.77
C ILE A 33 7.53 6.41 -4.89
N ILE A 34 7.91 6.01 -6.10
CA ILE A 34 8.60 4.74 -6.33
C ILE A 34 9.99 4.74 -5.67
N GLU A 35 10.75 5.82 -5.87
CA GLU A 35 12.10 5.97 -5.32
C GLU A 35 12.08 5.96 -3.78
N GLU A 36 11.19 6.72 -3.16
CA GLU A 36 11.02 6.75 -1.71
C GLU A 36 10.59 5.39 -1.16
N ASN A 37 9.69 4.69 -1.84
CA ASN A 37 9.29 3.33 -1.47
C ASN A 37 10.48 2.38 -1.45
N ILE A 38 11.33 2.38 -2.48
CA ILE A 38 12.53 1.53 -2.54
C ILE A 38 13.50 1.90 -1.42
N ARG A 39 13.73 3.20 -1.19
CA ARG A 39 14.63 3.70 -0.16
C ARG A 39 14.17 3.26 1.23
N TYR A 40 12.91 3.55 1.60
CA TYR A 40 12.40 3.23 2.92
C TYR A 40 12.22 1.72 3.15
N ALA A 41 11.90 0.95 2.12
CA ALA A 41 11.92 -0.50 2.23
C ALA A 41 13.31 -1.06 2.55
N LYS A 42 14.38 -0.47 1.97
CA LYS A 42 15.77 -0.81 2.32
C LYS A 42 16.13 -0.44 3.75
N GLU A 43 15.74 0.73 4.20
CA GLU A 43 16.07 1.28 5.53
C GLU A 43 15.24 0.62 6.64
N CYS A 44 13.92 0.53 6.47
CA CYS A 44 12.96 0.14 7.50
C CYS A 44 12.45 -1.30 7.36
N GLY A 45 12.63 -1.93 6.21
CA GLY A 45 12.17 -3.29 5.93
C GLY A 45 10.80 -3.39 5.28
N ALA A 46 9.92 -2.42 5.51
CA ALA A 46 8.60 -2.30 4.89
C ALA A 46 8.15 -0.85 4.83
N CYS A 47 7.41 -0.49 3.79
CA CYS A 47 6.73 0.80 3.71
C CYS A 47 5.43 0.71 2.92
N ASP A 48 4.55 1.67 3.19
CA ASP A 48 3.25 1.84 2.56
C ASP A 48 3.06 3.28 2.08
N THR A 49 2.55 3.45 0.87
CA THR A 49 2.22 4.77 0.35
C THR A 49 0.85 5.19 0.86
N VAL A 50 0.77 6.37 1.49
CA VAL A 50 -0.46 6.84 2.13
C VAL A 50 -0.67 8.33 1.90
N ILE A 51 -1.94 8.77 1.95
CA ILE A 51 -2.31 10.19 2.07
C ILE A 51 -3.14 10.40 3.33
N PRO A 52 -3.03 11.56 4.02
CA PRO A 52 -3.91 11.87 5.13
C PRO A 52 -5.39 11.86 4.72
N ALA A 53 -6.26 11.38 5.58
CA ALA A 53 -7.70 11.43 5.33
C ALA A 53 -8.18 12.89 5.30
N SER A 54 -8.80 13.30 4.19
CA SER A 54 -9.41 14.63 4.01
C SER A 54 -10.76 14.73 4.70
N ASP A 55 -11.55 13.68 4.63
CA ASP A 55 -12.89 13.62 5.21
C ASP A 55 -12.91 13.02 6.61
N THR A 56 -14.00 13.24 7.34
CA THR A 56 -14.25 12.59 8.63
C THR A 56 -14.50 11.10 8.40
N ILE A 57 -13.69 10.25 9.02
CA ILE A 57 -13.88 8.80 9.01
C ILE A 57 -14.88 8.44 10.11
N VAL A 58 -15.86 7.61 9.78
CA VAL A 58 -16.84 7.07 10.72
C VAL A 58 -16.75 5.54 10.71
N GLU A 59 -16.84 4.93 11.88
CA GLU A 59 -16.96 3.48 12.02
C GLU A 59 -18.41 3.10 12.24
N SER A 60 -18.87 2.04 11.59
CA SER A 60 -20.18 1.43 11.82
C SER A 60 -20.03 -0.10 11.85
N ARG A 61 -20.65 -0.72 12.85
CA ARG A 61 -20.65 -2.19 13.01
C ARG A 61 -21.75 -2.88 12.23
N ASP A 62 -22.84 -2.16 11.99
CA ASP A 62 -24.07 -2.68 11.36
C ASP A 62 -24.42 -2.00 10.03
N GLY A 63 -23.59 -1.02 9.62
CA GLY A 63 -23.80 -0.24 8.40
C GLY A 63 -24.92 0.81 8.49
N SER A 64 -25.57 0.98 9.67
CA SER A 64 -26.73 1.86 9.88
C SER A 64 -26.46 2.99 10.87
N PHE A 65 -25.74 2.69 11.94
CA PHE A 65 -25.44 3.65 13.00
C PHE A 65 -23.95 3.84 13.18
N ILE A 66 -23.53 5.09 13.46
CA ILE A 66 -22.14 5.40 13.78
C ILE A 66 -21.81 4.81 15.15
N SER A 67 -20.76 3.99 15.22
CA SER A 67 -20.24 3.41 16.47
C SER A 67 -19.03 4.16 17.02
N ASN A 68 -18.26 4.83 16.17
CA ASN A 68 -17.08 5.61 16.54
C ASN A 68 -16.73 6.64 15.47
N ILE A 69 -16.04 7.71 15.88
CA ILE A 69 -15.43 8.70 14.98
C ILE A 69 -13.97 8.85 15.42
N PRO A 70 -13.03 8.16 14.74
CA PRO A 70 -11.63 8.24 15.10
C PRO A 70 -11.04 9.64 14.84
N GLU A 71 -9.96 9.96 15.53
CA GLU A 71 -9.26 11.23 15.37
C GLU A 71 -8.65 11.32 13.96
N ARG A 72 -9.20 12.22 13.12
CA ARG A 72 -8.84 12.33 11.69
C ARG A 72 -7.33 12.47 11.44
N LYS A 73 -6.61 13.21 12.32
CA LYS A 73 -5.16 13.40 12.17
C LYS A 73 -4.36 12.09 12.25
N MET A 74 -4.94 11.02 12.78
CA MET A 74 -4.34 9.69 12.86
C MET A 74 -4.78 8.76 11.73
N MET A 75 -5.65 9.24 10.84
CA MET A 75 -6.23 8.45 9.76
C MET A 75 -5.55 8.73 8.43
N TYR A 76 -5.14 7.68 7.76
CA TYR A 76 -4.54 7.72 6.44
C TYR A 76 -5.26 6.78 5.49
N GLN A 77 -5.30 7.14 4.22
CA GLN A 77 -5.81 6.30 3.15
C GLN A 77 -4.63 5.61 2.48
N GLY A 78 -4.61 4.26 2.50
CA GLY A 78 -3.60 3.45 1.83
C GLY A 78 -3.69 3.59 0.31
N GLN A 79 -2.55 3.80 -0.31
CA GLN A 79 -2.36 3.74 -1.75
C GLN A 79 -1.40 2.59 -2.08
N THR A 80 -0.86 2.60 -3.26
CA THR A 80 0.29 1.79 -3.66
C THR A 80 1.25 2.68 -4.46
N PRO A 81 2.55 2.34 -4.52
CA PRO A 81 3.17 1.07 -4.16
C PRO A 81 3.30 0.82 -2.66
N GLN A 82 3.34 -0.47 -2.30
CA GLN A 82 3.81 -0.98 -1.02
C GLN A 82 5.11 -1.73 -1.27
N SER A 83 6.11 -1.56 -0.43
CA SER A 83 7.44 -2.13 -0.69
C SER A 83 8.02 -2.82 0.53
N PHE A 84 8.75 -3.92 0.32
CA PHE A 84 9.18 -4.82 1.38
C PHE A 84 10.55 -5.41 1.09
N LYS A 85 11.35 -5.66 2.13
CA LYS A 85 12.44 -6.64 2.04
C LYS A 85 11.84 -8.03 1.83
N ALA A 86 12.17 -8.65 0.71
CA ALA A 86 11.53 -9.89 0.25
C ALA A 86 11.69 -11.05 1.24
N LYS A 87 12.88 -11.21 1.83
CA LYS A 87 13.13 -12.26 2.83
C LYS A 87 12.28 -12.04 4.08
N LYS A 88 12.28 -10.80 4.61
CA LYS A 88 11.51 -10.46 5.82
C LYS A 88 10.01 -10.67 5.59
N LEU A 89 9.47 -10.20 4.46
CA LEU A 89 8.07 -10.44 4.09
C LEU A 89 7.73 -11.93 4.10
N ARG A 90 8.60 -12.77 3.52
CA ARG A 90 8.40 -14.23 3.48
C ARG A 90 8.43 -14.86 4.87
N GLU A 91 9.39 -14.48 5.70
CA GLU A 91 9.53 -15.00 7.08
C GLU A 91 8.29 -14.68 7.91
N ILE A 92 7.85 -13.42 7.89
CA ILE A 92 6.65 -12.98 8.60
C ILE A 92 5.42 -13.72 8.07
N TYR A 93 5.26 -13.83 6.74
CA TYR A 93 4.14 -14.57 6.14
C TYR A 93 4.10 -16.05 6.56
N LYS A 94 5.27 -16.72 6.63
CA LYS A 94 5.35 -18.11 7.08
C LYS A 94 4.94 -18.28 8.54
N SER A 95 5.10 -17.26 9.39
CA SER A 95 4.71 -17.27 10.79
C SER A 95 3.22 -17.03 11.03
N LEU A 96 2.45 -16.67 10.00
CA LEU A 96 1.02 -16.44 10.12
C LEU A 96 0.24 -17.75 10.29
N THR A 97 -0.76 -17.71 11.18
CA THR A 97 -1.76 -18.78 11.30
C THR A 97 -2.72 -18.79 10.11
N GLU A 98 -3.50 -19.84 9.95
CA GLU A 98 -4.54 -19.92 8.92
C GLU A 98 -5.61 -18.82 9.10
N GLU A 99 -6.00 -18.51 10.34
CA GLU A 99 -6.94 -17.43 10.64
C GLU A 99 -6.39 -16.06 10.23
N GLU A 100 -5.12 -15.77 10.57
CA GLU A 100 -4.43 -14.53 10.19
C GLU A 100 -4.33 -14.39 8.67
N ARG A 101 -4.09 -15.48 7.94
CA ARG A 101 -4.09 -15.47 6.46
C ARG A 101 -5.47 -15.18 5.88
N GLY A 102 -6.54 -15.67 6.52
CA GLY A 102 -7.91 -15.46 6.09
C GLY A 102 -8.39 -14.00 6.15
N ILE A 103 -7.76 -13.16 6.98
CA ILE A 103 -8.15 -11.75 7.17
C ILE A 103 -7.23 -10.75 6.44
N LEU A 104 -6.29 -11.23 5.62
CA LEU A 104 -5.38 -10.35 4.88
C LEU A 104 -6.15 -9.59 3.80
N THR A 105 -6.03 -8.28 3.82
CA THR A 105 -6.60 -7.37 2.81
C THR A 105 -5.54 -6.77 1.90
N ASP A 106 -4.33 -6.59 2.45
CA ASP A 106 -3.16 -6.09 1.74
C ASP A 106 -1.85 -6.66 2.35
N ALA A 107 -0.71 -6.36 1.73
CA ALA A 107 0.57 -6.91 2.17
C ALA A 107 1.09 -6.27 3.46
N CYS A 108 0.78 -5.00 3.74
CA CYS A 108 1.20 -4.31 4.96
C CYS A 108 0.53 -4.91 6.21
N LYS A 109 -0.69 -5.46 6.06
CA LYS A 109 -1.39 -6.14 7.15
C LYS A 109 -0.61 -7.32 7.73
N ILE A 110 0.21 -7.99 6.91
CA ILE A 110 1.11 -9.08 7.34
C ILE A 110 2.04 -8.59 8.46
N TYR A 111 2.65 -7.40 8.26
CA TYR A 111 3.54 -6.78 9.24
C TYR A 111 2.79 -6.34 10.49
N VAL A 112 1.66 -5.66 10.33
CA VAL A 112 0.84 -5.16 11.44
C VAL A 112 0.38 -6.29 12.37
N LEU A 113 -0.04 -7.43 11.82
CA LEU A 113 -0.44 -8.62 12.61
C LEU A 113 0.69 -9.18 13.49
N LYS A 114 1.94 -8.94 13.12
CA LYS A 114 3.12 -9.39 13.88
C LYS A 114 3.81 -8.26 14.64
N ASN A 115 3.15 -7.10 14.78
CA ASN A 115 3.70 -5.91 15.44
C ASN A 115 5.03 -5.44 14.82
N GLU A 116 5.23 -5.69 13.54
CA GLU A 116 6.37 -5.22 12.78
C GLU A 116 6.07 -3.84 12.19
N PRO A 117 7.02 -2.89 12.25
CA PRO A 117 6.79 -1.55 11.77
C PRO A 117 6.68 -1.49 10.24
N VAL A 118 5.79 -0.63 9.76
CA VAL A 118 5.65 -0.24 8.36
C VAL A 118 5.82 1.27 8.28
N HIS A 119 6.80 1.74 7.50
CA HIS A 119 7.04 3.16 7.31
C HIS A 119 6.00 3.78 6.37
N LEU A 120 5.50 4.98 6.69
CA LEU A 120 4.56 5.69 5.82
C LEU A 120 5.33 6.55 4.82
N VAL A 121 5.10 6.32 3.54
CA VAL A 121 5.60 7.15 2.43
C VAL A 121 4.49 8.09 2.00
N GLU A 122 4.80 9.37 1.85
CA GLU A 122 3.82 10.35 1.39
C GLU A 122 3.43 10.06 -0.06
N GLY A 123 2.15 9.80 -0.27
CA GLY A 123 1.54 9.56 -1.58
C GLY A 123 1.24 10.86 -2.33
N ASP A 124 0.26 10.78 -3.21
CA ASP A 124 -0.25 11.93 -3.95
C ASP A 124 -1.76 11.75 -4.18
N VAL A 125 -2.51 12.83 -4.06
CA VAL A 125 -3.96 12.81 -4.34
C VAL A 125 -4.28 12.44 -5.78
N SER A 126 -3.36 12.72 -6.72
CA SER A 126 -3.48 12.32 -8.11
C SER A 126 -3.21 10.82 -8.35
N ASN A 127 -2.57 10.11 -7.40
CA ASN A 127 -2.32 8.68 -7.49
C ASN A 127 -3.61 7.88 -7.20
N ILE A 128 -4.67 8.22 -7.90
CA ILE A 128 -5.99 7.62 -7.76
C ILE A 128 -6.02 6.16 -8.19
N LYS A 129 -6.90 5.38 -7.59
CA LYS A 129 -7.25 4.02 -8.03
C LYS A 129 -8.46 4.10 -8.96
N ILE A 130 -8.31 3.72 -10.21
CA ILE A 130 -9.41 3.65 -11.17
C ILE A 130 -10.21 2.38 -10.88
N THR A 131 -11.35 2.54 -10.19
CA THR A 131 -12.20 1.43 -9.74
C THR A 131 -13.59 1.51 -10.38
N TYR A 132 -14.09 2.72 -10.56
CA TYR A 132 -15.43 2.98 -11.10
C TYR A 132 -15.36 3.79 -12.39
N PRO A 133 -16.42 3.75 -13.25
CA PRO A 133 -16.48 4.57 -14.48
C PRO A 133 -16.29 6.08 -14.23
N HIS A 134 -16.65 6.59 -13.05
CA HIS A 134 -16.42 7.97 -12.67
C HIS A 134 -14.92 8.32 -12.61
N ASP A 135 -14.09 7.38 -12.13
CA ASP A 135 -12.66 7.62 -11.96
C ASP A 135 -11.94 7.83 -13.29
N LEU A 136 -12.49 7.30 -14.40
CA LEU A 136 -11.96 7.55 -15.74
C LEU A 136 -12.06 9.03 -16.12
N ARG A 137 -13.15 9.70 -15.75
CA ARG A 137 -13.32 11.15 -16.01
C ARG A 137 -12.31 11.97 -15.21
N VAL A 138 -12.04 11.55 -13.96
CA VAL A 138 -11.00 12.17 -13.13
C VAL A 138 -9.63 11.97 -13.75
N ALA A 139 -9.33 10.75 -14.21
CA ALA A 139 -8.08 10.43 -14.90
C ALA A 139 -7.89 11.26 -16.19
N GLU A 140 -8.93 11.41 -17.00
CA GLU A 140 -8.91 12.26 -18.19
C GLU A 140 -8.64 13.73 -17.85
N ALA A 141 -9.24 14.26 -16.78
CA ALA A 141 -9.01 15.62 -16.30
C ALA A 141 -7.56 15.83 -15.83
N ILE A 142 -6.97 14.87 -15.11
CA ILE A 142 -5.56 14.89 -14.70
C ILE A 142 -4.66 14.96 -15.95
N LEU A 143 -4.91 14.13 -16.96
CA LEU A 143 -4.14 14.11 -18.22
C LEU A 143 -4.35 15.38 -19.03
N GLY A 144 -5.57 15.91 -19.08
CA GLY A 144 -5.91 17.15 -19.81
C GLY A 144 -5.31 18.40 -19.17
N GLY A 145 -5.27 18.48 -17.84
CA GLY A 145 -4.66 19.57 -17.09
C GLY A 145 -3.14 19.68 -17.28
N SER A 146 -2.48 18.60 -17.68
CA SER A 146 -1.04 18.60 -18.01
C SER A 146 -0.71 19.21 -19.37
N ARG A 147 -1.71 19.59 -20.18
CA ARG A 147 -1.54 20.16 -21.53
C ARG A 147 -1.70 21.68 -21.60
N THR A 148 -1.92 22.35 -20.50
CA THR A 148 -1.99 23.82 -20.43
C THR A 148 -0.71 24.39 -19.84
N CYS A 149 0.31 24.48 -20.66
CA CYS A 149 1.46 25.40 -20.54
C CYS A 149 1.82 25.90 -21.92
#